data_3924c5d0b46f651978839701d5a245c9
#
_entry.id   3924c5d0b46f651978839701d5a245c9
#
_cell.length_a   1.000
_cell.length_b   1.000
_cell.length_c   1.000
_cell.angle_alpha   90.00
_cell.angle_beta   90.00
_cell.angle_gamma   90.00
#
_symmetry.space_group_name_H-M   'P 1'
#
loop_
_entity.id
_entity.type
_entity.pdbx_description
1 polymer ?
#
loop_
_entity_poly.entity_id
_entity_poly.type
_entity_poly.pdbx_seq_one_letter_code
_entity_poly.pdbx_strand_id
1 'polypeptide(L)'
;MDASFIKSLQDRAEKTRARIGIGIWNPDRELIASLHSAERFAELLVVGNVDESCPYEHICTDEPWKELVRLLANGVIDGAVRGNLPAGRTMRALNEEFRLPVRRLALIELSGWAFLLGPVGIDEGETAQDRLDLLLGGSRLLQNMGVLPHAAVLSGGRMEDRGRCERVDRSLLEGDQIAARALKAGIDAEHKGILIENCREDDVVIAPEGISGNHIFRTLMLLCGAQSYGAPVLWEEEIFIDSSRARNGFDGPVMLAGAMAGMRKEK
;
A
#
# COMPACT_ATOMS: atom_id res chain seq x y z
N MET A 1 13.89 -5.60 -1.91
CA MET A 1 13.62 -6.59 -0.81
C MET A 1 13.44 -7.98 -1.40
N ASP A 2 13.61 -9.03 -0.62
CA ASP A 2 13.47 -10.42 -1.06
C ASP A 2 12.36 -11.18 -0.29
N ALA A 3 12.20 -12.48 -0.57
CA ALA A 3 11.19 -13.32 0.08
C ALA A 3 11.38 -13.44 1.60
N SER A 4 12.59 -13.20 2.14
CA SER A 4 12.86 -13.25 3.58
C SER A 4 12.20 -12.05 4.29
N PHE A 5 12.09 -10.91 3.62
CA PHE A 5 11.38 -9.76 4.12
C PHE A 5 9.89 -10.07 4.35
N ILE A 6 9.20 -10.65 3.35
CA ILE A 6 7.80 -11.04 3.49
C ILE A 6 7.63 -12.08 4.62
N LYS A 7 8.55 -13.04 4.72
CA LYS A 7 8.53 -14.03 5.81
C LYS A 7 8.69 -13.37 7.18
N SER A 8 9.56 -12.37 7.32
CA SER A 8 9.72 -11.64 8.58
C SER A 8 8.45 -10.88 9.00
N LEU A 9 7.71 -10.31 8.03
CA LEU A 9 6.41 -9.68 8.29
C LEU A 9 5.38 -10.71 8.77
N GLN A 10 5.34 -11.90 8.14
CA GLN A 10 4.44 -12.98 8.55
C GLN A 10 4.72 -13.40 10.00
N ASP A 11 5.97 -13.72 10.31
CA ASP A 11 6.37 -14.17 11.64
C ASP A 11 6.05 -13.12 12.71
N ARG A 12 6.25 -11.83 12.40
CA ARG A 12 5.90 -10.73 13.29
C ARG A 12 4.39 -10.62 13.51
N ALA A 13 3.59 -10.67 12.45
CA ALA A 13 2.14 -10.59 12.54
C ALA A 13 1.58 -11.74 13.38
N GLU A 14 2.02 -12.99 13.12
CA GLU A 14 1.61 -14.18 13.88
C GLU A 14 1.96 -14.07 15.37
N LYS A 15 3.12 -13.50 15.70
CA LYS A 15 3.57 -13.29 17.08
C LYS A 15 2.78 -12.18 17.78
N THR A 16 2.50 -11.07 17.08
CA THR A 16 1.87 -9.88 17.66
C THR A 16 0.39 -10.08 17.91
N ARG A 17 -0.32 -10.72 16.98
CA ARG A 17 -1.77 -10.89 16.98
C ARG A 17 -2.52 -9.61 17.34
N ALA A 18 -2.16 -8.53 16.61
CA ALA A 18 -2.77 -7.23 16.82
C ALA A 18 -4.27 -7.27 16.48
N ARG A 19 -5.05 -6.38 17.08
CA ARG A 19 -6.48 -6.24 16.80
C ARG A 19 -6.68 -5.40 15.53
N ILE A 20 -7.08 -6.06 14.43
CA ILE A 20 -7.22 -5.44 13.11
C ILE A 20 -8.70 -5.37 12.71
N GLY A 21 -9.15 -4.14 12.45
CA GLY A 21 -10.46 -3.90 11.86
C GLY A 21 -10.45 -4.17 10.36
N ILE A 22 -11.46 -4.88 9.85
CA ILE A 22 -11.63 -5.12 8.42
C ILE A 22 -13.02 -4.72 7.95
N GLY A 23 -13.08 -3.90 6.90
CA GLY A 23 -14.33 -3.39 6.36
C GLY A 23 -14.99 -4.33 5.37
N ILE A 24 -16.25 -4.67 5.58
CA ILE A 24 -17.04 -5.55 4.70
C ILE A 24 -18.31 -4.81 4.25
N TRP A 25 -18.44 -4.60 2.92
CA TRP A 25 -19.61 -3.93 2.34
C TRP A 25 -20.69 -4.91 1.88
N ASN A 26 -20.31 -5.86 1.04
CA ASN A 26 -21.19 -6.90 0.53
C ASN A 26 -20.58 -8.25 0.90
N PRO A 27 -21.02 -8.86 2.01
CA PRO A 27 -20.51 -10.17 2.41
C PRO A 27 -21.02 -11.25 1.44
N ASP A 28 -20.12 -12.13 1.03
CA ASP A 28 -20.42 -13.39 0.40
C ASP A 28 -19.65 -14.51 1.09
N ARG A 29 -19.97 -15.76 0.75
CA ARG A 29 -19.35 -16.92 1.41
C ARG A 29 -17.84 -17.00 1.16
N GLU A 30 -17.38 -16.64 -0.03
CA GLU A 30 -15.96 -16.66 -0.40
C GLU A 30 -15.19 -15.60 0.39
N LEU A 31 -15.78 -14.41 0.52
CA LEU A 31 -15.21 -13.31 1.29
C LEU A 31 -15.04 -13.68 2.77
N ILE A 32 -16.11 -14.19 3.39
CA ILE A 32 -16.06 -14.63 4.81
C ILE A 32 -15.07 -15.79 4.97
N ALA A 33 -15.04 -16.76 4.04
CA ALA A 33 -14.07 -17.84 4.08
C ALA A 33 -12.62 -17.32 3.96
N SER A 34 -12.37 -16.24 3.22
CA SER A 34 -11.03 -15.64 3.09
C SER A 34 -10.52 -15.02 4.40
N LEU A 35 -11.41 -14.66 5.32
CA LEU A 35 -11.01 -14.15 6.64
C LEU A 35 -10.37 -15.26 7.49
N HIS A 36 -10.74 -16.52 7.26
CA HIS A 36 -10.18 -17.64 8.01
C HIS A 36 -8.67 -17.79 7.82
N SER A 37 -8.16 -17.55 6.62
CA SER A 37 -6.71 -17.56 6.37
C SER A 37 -5.99 -16.37 7.04
N ALA A 38 -6.70 -15.27 7.28
CA ALA A 38 -6.15 -14.07 7.89
C ALA A 38 -6.10 -14.12 9.43
N GLU A 39 -6.93 -14.96 10.07
CA GLU A 39 -6.99 -15.09 11.55
C GLU A 39 -5.65 -15.43 12.19
N ARG A 40 -4.79 -16.15 11.51
CA ARG A 40 -3.45 -16.49 12.04
C ARG A 40 -2.57 -15.25 12.27
N PHE A 41 -2.85 -14.14 11.58
CA PHE A 41 -2.04 -12.92 11.62
C PHE A 41 -2.57 -11.86 12.58
N ALA A 42 -3.86 -11.92 12.97
CA ALA A 42 -4.50 -10.88 13.76
C ALA A 42 -5.74 -11.40 14.51
N GLU A 43 -6.14 -10.67 15.53
CA GLU A 43 -7.50 -10.71 16.07
C GLU A 43 -8.39 -9.81 15.19
N LEU A 44 -9.40 -10.40 14.55
CA LEU A 44 -10.21 -9.70 13.55
C LEU A 44 -11.46 -9.08 14.17
N LEU A 45 -11.69 -7.80 13.87
CA LEU A 45 -12.96 -7.10 14.09
C LEU A 45 -13.56 -6.75 12.72
N VAL A 46 -14.67 -7.39 12.36
CA VAL A 46 -15.37 -7.13 11.11
C VAL A 46 -16.29 -5.93 11.27
N VAL A 47 -16.18 -4.95 10.35
CA VAL A 47 -17.01 -3.74 10.37
C VAL A 47 -17.80 -3.64 9.07
N GLY A 48 -19.11 -3.80 9.12
CA GLY A 48 -19.90 -3.76 7.89
C GLY A 48 -21.31 -4.25 8.01
N ASN A 49 -21.92 -4.50 6.87
CA ASN A 49 -23.27 -5.05 6.79
C ASN A 49 -23.20 -6.59 6.85
N VAL A 50 -22.84 -7.10 8.02
CA VAL A 50 -22.78 -8.54 8.33
C VAL A 50 -23.88 -8.89 9.31
N ASP A 51 -24.42 -10.09 9.19
CA ASP A 51 -25.46 -10.59 10.07
C ASP A 51 -24.88 -11.42 11.25
N GLU A 52 -25.76 -11.85 12.15
CA GLU A 52 -25.41 -12.64 13.34
C GLU A 52 -24.75 -13.99 13.01
N SER A 53 -24.78 -14.45 11.78
CA SER A 53 -24.09 -15.69 11.34
C SER A 53 -22.59 -15.48 11.08
N CYS A 54 -22.10 -14.24 11.12
CA CYS A 54 -20.68 -13.94 11.01
C CYS A 54 -19.92 -14.59 12.19
N PRO A 55 -18.94 -15.46 11.93
CA PRO A 55 -18.23 -16.17 13.00
C PRO A 55 -17.23 -15.30 13.76
N TYR A 56 -17.01 -14.05 13.31
CA TYR A 56 -16.06 -13.10 13.87
C TYR A 56 -16.75 -12.07 14.77
N GLU A 57 -15.99 -11.50 15.70
CA GLU A 57 -16.45 -10.27 16.37
C GLU A 57 -16.76 -9.23 15.30
N HIS A 58 -17.95 -8.61 15.37
CA HIS A 58 -18.38 -7.69 14.33
C HIS A 58 -19.21 -6.53 14.84
N ILE A 59 -19.19 -5.46 14.06
CA ILE A 59 -20.03 -4.28 14.23
C ILE A 59 -20.85 -4.10 12.96
N CYS A 60 -22.18 -4.27 13.09
CA CYS A 60 -23.13 -4.06 12.00
C CYS A 60 -23.44 -2.56 11.89
N THR A 61 -23.26 -1.98 10.69
CA THR A 61 -23.51 -0.57 10.42
C THR A 61 -23.74 -0.29 8.93
N ASP A 62 -24.55 0.72 8.65
CA ASP A 62 -24.83 1.19 7.27
C ASP A 62 -23.72 2.09 6.71
N GLU A 63 -22.81 2.60 7.55
CA GLU A 63 -21.69 3.45 7.17
C GLU A 63 -20.33 2.85 7.61
N PRO A 64 -20.00 1.62 7.20
CA PRO A 64 -18.83 0.91 7.72
C PRO A 64 -17.50 1.60 7.45
N TRP A 65 -17.38 2.43 6.41
CA TRP A 65 -16.20 3.24 6.15
C TRP A 65 -15.97 4.31 7.22
N LYS A 66 -17.02 4.91 7.78
CA LYS A 66 -16.90 5.89 8.87
C LYS A 66 -16.58 5.19 10.18
N GLU A 67 -17.30 4.10 10.46
CA GLU A 67 -17.12 3.36 11.70
C GLU A 67 -15.73 2.76 11.80
N LEU A 68 -15.22 2.13 10.72
CA LEU A 68 -13.86 1.59 10.66
C LEU A 68 -12.80 2.66 10.96
N VAL A 69 -12.95 3.83 10.36
CA VAL A 69 -12.04 4.98 10.56
C VAL A 69 -12.13 5.51 11.99
N ARG A 70 -13.36 5.63 12.55
CA ARG A 70 -13.59 6.05 13.94
C ARG A 70 -12.95 5.09 14.96
N LEU A 71 -13.07 3.78 14.73
CA LEU A 71 -12.44 2.77 15.59
C LEU A 71 -10.91 2.89 15.58
N LEU A 72 -10.34 3.13 14.42
CA LEU A 72 -8.90 3.38 14.26
C LEU A 72 -8.48 4.65 15.02
N ALA A 73 -9.15 5.78 14.76
CA ALA A 73 -8.83 7.07 15.39
C ALA A 73 -8.96 7.05 16.92
N ASN A 74 -9.87 6.23 17.47
CA ASN A 74 -10.05 6.08 18.92
C ASN A 74 -9.14 4.98 19.53
N GLY A 75 -8.27 4.35 18.76
CA GLY A 75 -7.38 3.30 19.26
C GLY A 75 -8.09 2.02 19.72
N VAL A 76 -9.33 1.78 19.26
CA VAL A 76 -10.07 0.54 19.56
C VAL A 76 -9.48 -0.64 18.81
N ILE A 77 -8.90 -0.37 17.65
CA ILE A 77 -8.15 -1.31 16.81
C ILE A 77 -6.72 -0.80 16.61
N ASP A 78 -5.75 -1.72 16.55
CA ASP A 78 -4.33 -1.40 16.32
C ASP A 78 -4.05 -0.98 14.86
N GLY A 79 -4.92 -1.37 13.94
CA GLY A 79 -4.84 -1.04 12.52
C GLY A 79 -6.12 -1.41 11.79
N ALA A 80 -6.28 -0.90 10.58
CA ALA A 80 -7.46 -1.14 9.75
C ALA A 80 -7.09 -1.60 8.34
N VAL A 81 -7.91 -2.48 7.79
CA VAL A 81 -7.88 -2.91 6.40
C VAL A 81 -9.19 -2.50 5.73
N ARG A 82 -9.10 -1.81 4.56
CA ARG A 82 -10.30 -1.37 3.85
C ARG A 82 -11.26 -2.53 3.54
N GLY A 83 -10.73 -3.71 3.28
CA GLY A 83 -11.53 -4.83 2.82
C GLY A 83 -12.16 -4.55 1.45
N ASN A 84 -13.45 -4.82 1.30
CA ASN A 84 -14.18 -4.54 0.07
C ASN A 84 -15.04 -3.26 0.13
N LEU A 85 -14.84 -2.40 1.13
CA LEU A 85 -15.52 -1.11 1.22
C LEU A 85 -15.28 -0.25 -0.04
N PRO A 86 -16.25 0.60 -0.45
CA PRO A 86 -16.08 1.53 -1.55
C PRO A 86 -14.91 2.48 -1.32
N ALA A 87 -13.87 2.41 -2.17
CA ALA A 87 -12.62 3.16 -1.98
C ALA A 87 -12.85 4.67 -1.81
N GLY A 88 -13.64 5.30 -2.69
CA GLY A 88 -13.90 6.74 -2.61
C GLY A 88 -14.57 7.19 -1.31
N ARG A 89 -15.49 6.39 -0.74
CA ARG A 89 -16.13 6.70 0.56
C ARG A 89 -15.13 6.55 1.70
N THR A 90 -14.34 5.48 1.67
CA THR A 90 -13.33 5.21 2.70
C THR A 90 -12.23 6.26 2.71
N MET A 91 -11.67 6.61 1.53
CA MET A 91 -10.63 7.65 1.43
C MET A 91 -11.15 9.01 1.89
N ARG A 92 -12.41 9.33 1.60
CA ARG A 92 -13.03 10.55 2.11
C ARG A 92 -13.16 10.54 3.63
N ALA A 93 -13.63 9.45 4.23
CA ALA A 93 -13.73 9.31 5.68
C ALA A 93 -12.35 9.45 6.37
N LEU A 94 -11.30 8.85 5.79
CA LEU A 94 -9.92 9.01 6.28
C LEU A 94 -9.47 10.47 6.24
N ASN A 95 -9.69 11.17 5.11
CA ASN A 95 -9.33 12.58 4.98
C ASN A 95 -10.10 13.49 5.95
N GLU A 96 -11.38 13.22 6.17
CA GLU A 96 -12.23 13.99 7.09
C GLU A 96 -11.78 13.82 8.56
N GLU A 97 -11.44 12.59 8.96
CA GLU A 97 -11.04 12.27 10.33
C GLU A 97 -9.64 12.74 10.65
N PHE A 98 -8.65 12.31 9.86
CA PHE A 98 -7.25 12.56 10.17
C PHE A 98 -6.72 13.89 9.62
N ARG A 99 -7.40 14.49 8.64
CA ARG A 99 -7.00 15.75 7.98
C ARG A 99 -5.57 15.71 7.42
N LEU A 100 -5.12 14.53 7.04
CA LEU A 100 -3.82 14.25 6.45
C LEU A 100 -3.98 13.73 5.02
N PRO A 101 -3.05 14.04 4.12
CA PRO A 101 -3.07 13.48 2.78
C PRO A 101 -3.02 11.95 2.83
N VAL A 102 -3.93 11.28 2.15
CA VAL A 102 -3.90 9.82 2.01
C VAL A 102 -2.98 9.46 0.85
N ARG A 103 -1.72 9.19 1.17
CA ARG A 103 -0.72 8.68 0.22
C ARG A 103 -0.43 7.22 0.53
N ARG A 104 -0.33 6.39 -0.49
CA ARG A 104 -0.17 4.94 -0.33
C ARG A 104 0.70 4.34 -1.43
N LEU A 105 1.44 3.30 -1.09
CA LEU A 105 2.22 2.49 -2.02
C LEU A 105 1.82 1.03 -1.84
N ALA A 106 1.62 0.31 -2.94
CA ALA A 106 1.27 -1.11 -2.88
C ALA A 106 2.50 -1.96 -2.61
N LEU A 107 2.47 -2.78 -1.56
CA LEU A 107 3.49 -3.81 -1.34
C LEU A 107 3.18 -5.01 -2.24
N ILE A 108 4.11 -5.31 -3.14
CA ILE A 108 4.00 -6.35 -4.17
C ILE A 108 5.18 -7.31 -4.03
N GLU A 109 4.94 -8.58 -4.30
CA GLU A 109 5.97 -9.60 -4.48
C GLU A 109 5.80 -10.27 -5.85
N LEU A 110 6.87 -10.35 -6.60
CA LEU A 110 6.93 -11.01 -7.90
C LEU A 110 8.20 -11.87 -8.00
N SER A 111 8.04 -13.19 -8.02
CA SER A 111 9.15 -14.14 -8.20
C SER A 111 10.33 -13.90 -7.23
N GLY A 112 10.02 -13.69 -5.95
CA GLY A 112 10.99 -13.47 -4.88
C GLY A 112 11.49 -12.04 -4.75
N TRP A 113 11.04 -11.10 -5.58
CA TRP A 113 11.32 -9.68 -5.45
C TRP A 113 10.11 -8.96 -4.83
N ALA A 114 10.29 -8.41 -3.63
CA ALA A 114 9.28 -7.61 -2.95
C ALA A 114 9.63 -6.12 -3.06
N PHE A 115 8.63 -5.26 -3.31
CA PHE A 115 8.84 -3.81 -3.47
C PHE A 115 7.55 -3.03 -3.24
N LEU A 116 7.69 -1.76 -2.92
CA LEU A 116 6.59 -0.80 -2.88
C LEU A 116 6.40 -0.14 -4.25
N LEU A 117 5.21 -0.18 -4.80
CA LEU A 117 4.86 0.45 -6.07
C LEU A 117 3.85 1.58 -5.87
N GLY A 118 4.09 2.72 -6.47
CA GLY A 118 3.12 3.80 -6.58
C GLY A 118 3.57 4.96 -7.47
N PRO A 119 2.68 5.92 -7.68
CA PRO A 119 1.27 5.94 -7.30
C PRO A 119 0.46 4.83 -7.97
N VAL A 120 -0.58 4.31 -7.32
CA VAL A 120 -1.46 3.28 -7.88
C VAL A 120 -2.94 3.73 -7.97
N GLY A 121 -3.30 4.84 -7.36
CA GLY A 121 -4.56 5.54 -7.58
C GLY A 121 -4.51 6.36 -8.87
N ILE A 122 -5.56 6.30 -9.68
CA ILE A 122 -5.60 6.98 -10.99
C ILE A 122 -5.54 8.51 -10.92
N ASP A 123 -5.81 9.07 -9.75
CA ASP A 123 -5.84 10.48 -9.39
C ASP A 123 -4.68 10.87 -8.45
N GLU A 124 -3.66 10.00 -8.33
CA GLU A 124 -2.50 10.22 -7.46
C GLU A 124 -1.24 10.55 -8.28
N GLY A 125 -0.30 11.28 -7.66
CA GLY A 125 1.02 11.53 -8.22
C GLY A 125 1.06 12.44 -9.45
N GLU A 126 0.12 13.36 -9.58
CA GLU A 126 0.06 14.28 -10.73
C GLU A 126 1.30 15.17 -10.81
N THR A 127 1.79 15.67 -9.68
CA THR A 127 2.97 16.55 -9.65
C THR A 127 4.24 15.80 -9.27
N ALA A 128 5.39 16.33 -9.67
CA ALA A 128 6.70 15.83 -9.23
C ALA A 128 6.85 15.86 -7.71
N GLN A 129 6.18 16.84 -7.03
CA GLN A 129 6.19 16.92 -5.58
C GLN A 129 5.40 15.76 -4.95
N ASP A 130 4.22 15.41 -5.47
CA ASP A 130 3.43 14.28 -4.95
C ASP A 130 4.19 12.96 -5.05
N ARG A 131 4.88 12.75 -6.19
CA ARG A 131 5.71 11.56 -6.41
C ARG A 131 6.94 11.51 -5.52
N LEU A 132 7.57 12.66 -5.27
CA LEU A 132 8.64 12.75 -4.29
C LEU A 132 8.15 12.44 -2.88
N ASP A 133 7.00 12.95 -2.49
CA ASP A 133 6.40 12.68 -1.17
C ASP A 133 6.07 11.19 -0.99
N LEU A 134 5.58 10.53 -2.06
CA LEU A 134 5.38 9.08 -2.09
C LEU A 134 6.70 8.33 -1.91
N LEU A 135 7.75 8.70 -2.64
CA LEU A 135 9.08 8.10 -2.54
C LEU A 135 9.63 8.22 -1.11
N LEU A 136 9.64 9.43 -0.57
CA LEU A 136 10.16 9.70 0.78
C LEU A 136 9.33 8.99 1.86
N GLY A 137 8.01 8.97 1.73
CA GLY A 137 7.12 8.28 2.65
C GLY A 137 7.30 6.77 2.62
N GLY A 138 7.38 6.17 1.42
CA GLY A 138 7.66 4.74 1.26
C GLY A 138 9.03 4.33 1.78
N SER A 139 10.05 5.15 1.51
CA SER A 139 11.40 4.91 2.04
C SER A 139 11.44 4.96 3.57
N ARG A 140 10.77 5.95 4.19
CA ARG A 140 10.63 6.00 5.66
C ARG A 140 9.90 4.79 6.22
N LEU A 141 8.83 4.35 5.57
CA LEU A 141 8.11 3.14 5.97
C LEU A 141 9.05 1.93 6.00
N LEU A 142 9.84 1.72 4.94
CA LEU A 142 10.81 0.62 4.87
C LEU A 142 11.95 0.76 5.89
N GLN A 143 12.45 1.97 6.11
CA GLN A 143 13.46 2.24 7.15
C GLN A 143 12.92 1.88 8.55
N ASN A 144 11.66 2.21 8.84
CA ASN A 144 11.00 1.80 10.08
C ASN A 144 10.84 0.27 10.19
N MET A 145 10.85 -0.43 9.06
CA MET A 145 10.85 -1.90 8.99
C MET A 145 12.26 -2.52 9.00
N GLY A 146 13.32 -1.69 9.16
CA GLY A 146 14.71 -2.14 9.22
C GLY A 146 15.36 -2.36 7.85
N VAL A 147 14.78 -1.85 6.77
CA VAL A 147 15.32 -1.92 5.41
C VAL A 147 16.00 -0.59 5.07
N LEU A 148 17.18 -0.63 4.47
CA LEU A 148 17.81 0.52 3.81
C LEU A 148 17.32 0.55 2.37
N PRO A 149 16.34 1.40 2.02
CA PRO A 149 15.67 1.29 0.74
C PRO A 149 16.49 1.89 -0.41
N HIS A 150 16.48 1.21 -1.53
CA HIS A 150 16.88 1.72 -2.84
C HIS A 150 15.62 2.06 -3.65
N ALA A 151 15.58 3.24 -4.26
CA ALA A 151 14.38 3.72 -4.94
C ALA A 151 14.62 3.95 -6.44
N ALA A 152 13.71 3.46 -7.28
CA ALA A 152 13.65 3.75 -8.70
C ALA A 152 12.56 4.78 -9.01
N VAL A 153 12.90 5.77 -9.83
CA VAL A 153 11.95 6.72 -10.40
C VAL A 153 11.76 6.40 -11.86
N LEU A 154 10.54 6.07 -12.28
CA LEU A 154 10.21 5.85 -13.68
C LEU A 154 9.71 7.14 -14.34
N SER A 155 9.86 7.21 -15.67
CA SER A 155 9.37 8.31 -16.51
C SER A 155 8.87 7.83 -17.87
N GLY A 156 8.37 8.75 -18.69
CA GLY A 156 7.70 8.45 -19.97
C GLY A 156 8.62 8.17 -21.17
N GLY A 157 9.92 7.95 -20.95
CA GLY A 157 10.88 7.67 -22.04
C GLY A 157 12.22 7.18 -21.53
N ARG A 158 13.09 6.74 -22.45
CA ARG A 158 14.51 6.50 -22.17
C ARG A 158 15.26 7.83 -22.17
N MET A 159 16.46 7.87 -21.62
CA MET A 159 17.29 9.08 -21.62
C MET A 159 17.62 9.58 -23.03
N GLU A 160 17.76 8.64 -23.99
CA GLU A 160 18.02 8.93 -25.40
C GLU A 160 16.80 9.50 -26.14
N ASP A 161 15.59 9.39 -25.56
CA ASP A 161 14.36 9.94 -26.15
C ASP A 161 14.21 11.46 -25.93
N ARG A 162 15.16 12.13 -25.27
CA ARG A 162 15.16 13.60 -25.11
C ARG A 162 15.12 14.30 -26.46
N GLY A 163 14.22 15.29 -26.56
CA GLY A 163 13.97 16.03 -27.80
C GLY A 163 12.95 15.36 -28.73
N ARG A 164 12.41 14.21 -28.39
CA ARG A 164 11.43 13.48 -29.20
C ARG A 164 10.05 14.14 -29.18
N CYS A 165 9.60 14.59 -28.03
CA CYS A 165 8.41 15.43 -27.88
C CYS A 165 8.37 16.05 -26.47
N GLU A 166 7.66 17.19 -26.35
CA GLU A 166 7.56 17.95 -25.09
C GLU A 166 7.07 17.12 -23.89
N ARG A 167 6.13 16.20 -24.09
CA ARG A 167 5.62 15.31 -23.05
C ARG A 167 6.69 14.40 -22.48
N VAL A 168 7.51 13.81 -23.35
CA VAL A 168 8.61 12.92 -22.95
C VAL A 168 9.68 13.74 -22.22
N ASP A 169 10.07 14.90 -22.77
CA ASP A 169 11.09 15.76 -22.18
C ASP A 169 10.72 16.24 -20.78
N ARG A 170 9.45 16.63 -20.59
CA ARG A 170 8.91 17.00 -19.28
C ARG A 170 8.97 15.84 -18.29
N SER A 171 8.52 14.65 -18.71
CA SER A 171 8.53 13.46 -17.84
C SER A 171 9.94 13.04 -17.43
N LEU A 172 10.91 13.11 -18.35
CA LEU A 172 12.31 12.84 -18.06
C LEU A 172 12.90 13.87 -17.09
N LEU A 173 12.60 15.16 -17.30
CA LEU A 173 13.05 16.24 -16.42
C LEU A 173 12.50 16.07 -14.99
N GLU A 174 11.23 15.73 -14.87
CA GLU A 174 10.58 15.50 -13.57
C GLU A 174 11.19 14.27 -12.86
N GLY A 175 11.50 13.19 -13.60
CA GLY A 175 12.19 12.01 -13.05
C GLY A 175 13.58 12.37 -12.50
N ASP A 176 14.38 13.13 -13.24
CA ASP A 176 15.69 13.62 -12.77
C ASP A 176 15.57 14.46 -11.50
N GLN A 177 14.57 15.36 -11.45
CA GLN A 177 14.34 16.23 -10.30
C GLN A 177 13.94 15.45 -9.05
N ILE A 178 13.07 14.44 -9.20
CA ILE A 178 12.63 13.59 -8.09
C ILE A 178 13.81 12.81 -7.53
N ALA A 179 14.57 12.11 -8.38
CA ALA A 179 15.73 11.34 -7.94
C ALA A 179 16.79 12.22 -7.26
N ALA A 180 17.12 13.37 -7.84
CA ALA A 180 18.09 14.31 -7.27
C ALA A 180 17.64 14.87 -5.90
N ARG A 181 16.33 15.12 -5.72
CA ARG A 181 15.78 15.60 -4.44
C ARG A 181 15.72 14.50 -3.40
N ALA A 182 15.41 13.25 -3.79
CA ALA A 182 15.46 12.11 -2.91
C ALA A 182 16.88 11.85 -2.37
N LEU A 183 17.90 11.91 -3.25
CA LEU A 183 19.31 11.83 -2.86
C LEU A 183 19.71 12.92 -1.86
N LYS A 184 19.27 14.17 -2.08
CA LYS A 184 19.50 15.27 -1.13
C LYS A 184 18.81 15.06 0.24
N ALA A 185 17.70 14.31 0.24
CA ALA A 185 17.00 13.92 1.47
C ALA A 185 17.60 12.67 2.14
N GLY A 186 18.70 12.13 1.62
CA GLY A 186 19.39 10.96 2.16
C GLY A 186 18.80 9.60 1.75
N ILE A 187 17.97 9.58 0.71
CA ILE A 187 17.43 8.34 0.13
C ILE A 187 18.21 8.00 -1.14
N ASP A 188 18.76 6.80 -1.21
CA ASP A 188 19.39 6.28 -2.43
C ASP A 188 18.33 6.07 -3.51
N ALA A 189 18.39 6.88 -4.57
CA ALA A 189 17.36 6.93 -5.60
C ALA A 189 17.97 7.15 -6.99
N GLU A 190 17.49 6.37 -7.96
CA GLU A 190 17.94 6.45 -9.36
C GLU A 190 16.76 6.70 -10.31
N HIS A 191 16.94 7.60 -11.28
CA HIS A 191 15.99 7.78 -12.37
C HIS A 191 16.28 6.76 -13.48
N LYS A 192 15.38 5.81 -13.71
CA LYS A 192 15.54 4.69 -14.65
C LYS A 192 14.78 4.86 -15.98
N GLY A 193 14.22 6.05 -16.23
CA GLY A 193 13.43 6.28 -17.43
C GLY A 193 12.21 5.37 -17.49
N ILE A 194 11.89 4.82 -18.65
CA ILE A 194 10.76 3.89 -18.85
C ILE A 194 11.12 2.42 -18.53
N LEU A 195 12.37 2.15 -18.16
CA LEU A 195 12.94 0.80 -18.08
C LEU A 195 12.56 0.10 -16.75
N ILE A 196 11.31 -0.30 -16.62
CA ILE A 196 10.81 -1.00 -15.42
C ILE A 196 11.54 -2.33 -15.16
N GLU A 197 12.04 -2.98 -16.20
CA GLU A 197 12.85 -4.20 -16.11
C GLU A 197 14.15 -4.02 -15.33
N ASN A 198 14.64 -2.78 -15.23
CA ASN A 198 15.85 -2.43 -14.48
C ASN A 198 15.57 -2.13 -13.00
N CYS A 199 14.30 -2.21 -12.55
CA CYS A 199 13.93 -1.92 -11.16
C CYS A 199 14.00 -3.14 -10.25
N ARG A 200 14.46 -4.29 -10.70
CA ARG A 200 14.37 -5.56 -9.94
C ARG A 200 15.14 -5.57 -8.62
N GLU A 201 16.08 -4.67 -8.44
CA GLU A 201 16.86 -4.54 -7.19
C GLU A 201 16.37 -3.38 -6.31
N ASP A 202 15.36 -2.64 -6.77
CA ASP A 202 14.82 -1.51 -6.02
C ASP A 202 13.71 -1.96 -5.07
N ASP A 203 13.60 -1.25 -3.96
CA ASP A 203 12.63 -1.52 -2.90
C ASP A 203 11.42 -0.60 -3.00
N VAL A 204 11.59 0.57 -3.63
CA VAL A 204 10.53 1.54 -3.91
C VAL A 204 10.55 1.90 -5.38
N VAL A 205 9.46 1.68 -6.08
CA VAL A 205 9.32 1.99 -7.51
C VAL A 205 8.24 3.06 -7.68
N ILE A 206 8.64 4.24 -8.17
CA ILE A 206 7.73 5.36 -8.42
C ILE A 206 7.40 5.45 -9.89
N ALA A 207 6.14 5.22 -10.23
CA ALA A 207 5.61 5.35 -11.59
C ALA A 207 5.50 6.83 -12.02
N PRO A 208 5.44 7.11 -13.34
CA PRO A 208 5.36 8.49 -13.85
C PRO A 208 4.13 9.28 -13.37
N GLU A 209 3.02 8.59 -13.11
CA GLU A 209 1.76 9.12 -12.59
C GLU A 209 0.78 7.96 -12.28
N GLY A 210 -0.38 8.26 -11.68
CA GLY A 210 -1.29 7.25 -11.17
C GLY A 210 -1.89 6.32 -12.21
N ILE A 211 -2.16 6.80 -13.43
CA ILE A 211 -2.73 5.95 -14.50
C ILE A 211 -1.71 4.90 -14.93
N SER A 212 -0.46 5.29 -15.21
CA SER A 212 0.62 4.36 -15.57
C SER A 212 0.91 3.38 -14.41
N GLY A 213 0.98 3.88 -13.19
CA GLY A 213 1.20 3.03 -12.02
C GLY A 213 0.07 2.03 -11.80
N ASN A 214 -1.19 2.43 -12.02
CA ASN A 214 -2.33 1.51 -11.96
C ASN A 214 -2.26 0.44 -13.07
N HIS A 215 -1.87 0.80 -14.29
CA HIS A 215 -1.64 -0.17 -15.36
C HIS A 215 -0.54 -1.15 -15.02
N ILE A 216 0.61 -0.67 -14.50
CA ILE A 216 1.72 -1.52 -14.04
C ILE A 216 1.21 -2.47 -12.94
N PHE A 217 0.57 -1.95 -11.89
CA PHE A 217 -0.01 -2.75 -10.82
C PHE A 217 -0.93 -3.85 -11.35
N ARG A 218 -1.90 -3.50 -12.18
CA ARG A 218 -2.86 -4.47 -12.73
C ARG A 218 -2.19 -5.52 -13.62
N THR A 219 -1.20 -5.12 -14.42
CA THR A 219 -0.44 -6.05 -15.26
C THR A 219 0.30 -7.06 -14.40
N LEU A 220 1.02 -6.61 -13.39
CA LEU A 220 1.76 -7.50 -12.49
C LEU A 220 0.82 -8.46 -11.75
N MET A 221 -0.29 -7.94 -11.21
CA MET A 221 -1.24 -8.72 -10.42
C MET A 221 -2.06 -9.71 -11.24
N LEU A 222 -2.56 -9.30 -12.40
CA LEU A 222 -3.56 -10.07 -13.15
C LEU A 222 -2.95 -10.92 -14.26
N LEU A 223 -1.78 -10.55 -14.77
CA LEU A 223 -1.13 -11.20 -15.91
C LEU A 223 0.20 -11.88 -15.55
N CYS A 224 0.95 -11.34 -14.58
CA CYS A 224 2.29 -11.83 -14.23
C CYS A 224 2.31 -12.70 -12.96
N GLY A 225 1.17 -12.90 -12.30
CA GLY A 225 1.09 -13.75 -11.10
C GLY A 225 1.71 -13.16 -9.84
N ALA A 226 1.92 -11.83 -9.80
CA ALA A 226 2.41 -11.16 -8.60
C ALA A 226 1.42 -11.29 -7.43
N GLN A 227 1.94 -11.18 -6.21
CA GLN A 227 1.14 -11.11 -4.99
C GLN A 227 1.15 -9.68 -4.44
N SER A 228 0.00 -9.21 -3.93
CA SER A 228 -0.09 -7.93 -3.22
C SER A 228 -0.47 -8.16 -1.77
N TYR A 229 0.20 -7.44 -0.90
CA TYR A 229 -0.05 -7.43 0.54
C TYR A 229 -0.85 -6.20 0.98
N GLY A 230 -1.44 -5.48 0.02
CA GLY A 230 -2.17 -4.24 0.24
C GLY A 230 -1.30 -3.00 0.03
N ALA A 231 -1.92 -1.84 0.19
CA ALA A 231 -1.26 -0.55 0.04
C ALA A 231 -1.36 0.23 1.36
N PRO A 232 -0.31 0.19 2.21
CA PRO A 232 -0.29 0.97 3.43
C PRO A 232 -0.38 2.46 3.13
N VAL A 233 -1.19 3.17 3.90
CA VAL A 233 -1.17 4.62 3.94
C VAL A 233 0.11 5.05 4.65
N LEU A 234 0.80 6.02 4.08
CA LEU A 234 2.13 6.47 4.52
C LEU A 234 2.04 7.47 5.69
N TRP A 235 1.29 7.12 6.71
CA TRP A 235 1.23 7.85 7.98
C TRP A 235 2.17 7.25 9.01
N GLU A 236 2.62 8.06 9.97
CA GLU A 236 3.55 7.60 11.01
C GLU A 236 2.83 6.93 12.18
N GLU A 237 1.65 7.46 12.54
CA GLU A 237 0.96 7.05 13.76
C GLU A 237 -0.15 6.03 13.51
N GLU A 238 -0.84 6.09 12.37
CA GLU A 238 -1.99 5.24 12.12
C GLU A 238 -1.73 4.19 11.05
N ILE A 239 -2.25 2.99 11.26
CA ILE A 239 -2.07 1.86 10.35
C ILE A 239 -3.37 1.64 9.59
N PHE A 240 -3.38 2.03 8.32
CA PHE A 240 -4.47 1.75 7.40
C PHE A 240 -3.93 1.13 6.12
N ILE A 241 -4.45 -0.07 5.79
CA ILE A 241 -4.06 -0.79 4.57
C ILE A 241 -5.21 -0.73 3.58
N ASP A 242 -4.97 -0.07 2.45
CA ASP A 242 -5.88 -0.15 1.32
C ASP A 242 -5.73 -1.51 0.61
N SER A 243 -6.84 -2.14 0.28
CA SER A 243 -6.88 -3.46 -0.37
C SER A 243 -7.56 -3.38 -1.72
N SER A 244 -7.10 -4.19 -2.68
CA SER A 244 -7.74 -4.28 -3.99
C SER A 244 -9.00 -5.12 -3.90
N ARG A 245 -10.09 -4.66 -4.54
CA ARG A 245 -11.32 -5.47 -4.75
C ARG A 245 -11.12 -6.61 -5.74
N ALA A 246 -10.02 -6.61 -6.48
CA ALA A 246 -9.76 -7.60 -7.53
C ALA A 246 -9.24 -8.96 -7.02
N ARG A 247 -9.05 -9.11 -5.69
CA ARG A 247 -8.62 -10.37 -5.06
C ARG A 247 -9.57 -10.75 -3.92
N ASN A 248 -9.90 -12.04 -3.88
CA ASN A 248 -10.79 -12.65 -2.88
C ASN A 248 -10.05 -13.07 -1.60
N GLY A 249 -8.92 -12.42 -1.24
CA GLY A 249 -8.17 -12.79 -0.05
C GLY A 249 -7.69 -11.57 0.74
N PHE A 250 -7.86 -11.62 2.06
CA PHE A 250 -7.46 -10.56 2.98
C PHE A 250 -6.24 -10.91 3.84
N ASP A 251 -5.70 -12.11 3.68
CA ASP A 251 -4.53 -12.60 4.41
C ASP A 251 -3.31 -11.66 4.28
N GLY A 252 -2.98 -11.23 3.06
CA GLY A 252 -1.87 -10.31 2.81
C GLY A 252 -2.04 -8.95 3.49
N PRO A 253 -3.14 -8.22 3.25
CA PRO A 253 -3.40 -6.93 3.90
C PRO A 253 -3.50 -7.01 5.43
N VAL A 254 -4.12 -8.06 5.98
CA VAL A 254 -4.20 -8.27 7.44
C VAL A 254 -2.83 -8.58 8.02
N MET A 255 -2.06 -9.45 7.35
CA MET A 255 -0.67 -9.75 7.73
C MET A 255 0.18 -8.48 7.79
N LEU A 256 0.10 -7.62 6.76
CA LEU A 256 0.87 -6.37 6.73
C LEU A 256 0.44 -5.43 7.87
N ALA A 257 -0.88 -5.26 8.10
CA ALA A 257 -1.38 -4.45 9.20
C ALA A 257 -0.91 -4.98 10.56
N GLY A 258 -0.99 -6.30 10.79
CA GLY A 258 -0.54 -6.96 12.01
C GLY A 258 0.97 -6.79 12.24
N ALA A 259 1.79 -6.94 11.18
CA ALA A 259 3.22 -6.73 11.25
C ALA A 259 3.59 -5.28 11.61
N MET A 260 2.94 -4.30 10.97
CA MET A 260 3.14 -2.87 11.27
C MET A 260 2.75 -2.54 12.71
N ALA A 261 1.63 -3.09 13.20
CA ALA A 261 1.23 -2.92 14.59
C ALA A 261 2.25 -3.51 15.57
N GLY A 262 2.85 -4.66 15.23
CA GLY A 262 3.93 -5.25 16.01
C GLY A 262 5.16 -4.35 16.12
N MET A 263 5.58 -3.75 15.01
CA MET A 263 6.71 -2.82 14.98
C MET A 263 6.46 -1.56 15.82
N ARG A 264 5.22 -1.07 15.86
CA ARG A 264 4.83 0.08 16.66
C ARG A 264 4.90 -0.21 18.17
N LYS A 265 4.52 -1.42 18.60
CA LYS A 265 4.56 -1.84 20.00
C LYS A 265 5.97 -2.09 20.54
N GLU A 266 6.95 -2.26 19.65
CA GLU A 266 8.36 -2.48 20.01
C GLU A 266 9.18 -1.16 20.14
N LYS A 267 8.63 -0.02 19.70
CA LYS A 267 9.21 1.33 19.86
C LYS A 267 8.81 1.95 21.18
#